data_1817c9ddc0ddbde84ca05abd71d1cbaa
#
_entry.id   1817c9ddc0ddbde84ca05abd71d1cbaa
#
_cell.length_a   1.000
_cell.length_b   1.000
_cell.length_c   1.000
_cell.angle_alpha   90.00
_cell.angle_beta   90.00
_cell.angle_gamma   90.00
#
_symmetry.space_group_name_H-M   'P 1'
#
loop_
_entity.id
_entity.type
_entity.pdbx_description
1 polymer ?
#
loop_
_entity_poly.entity_id
_entity_poly.type
_entity_poly.pdbx_seq_one_letter_code
_entity_poly.pdbx_strand_id
1 'polypeptide(L)'
;EVYKTSGRWGKAGSPKMVSVFSTISQEIDLFNEELQLNRYRIMLEKLNIPISKMQLQVTVRDGGLAIATSRGITRNTYRIPIKRLPTERIIDYFRAKEQDLSMALSINHWDTPCNDRECWEGARCKGYCEVARNCPKGLLYQQENKSL
;
A
#
# COMPACT_ATOMS: atom_id res chain seq x y z
N GLU A 1 22.78 18.63 4.07
CA GLU A 1 23.95 19.18 4.78
C GLU A 1 25.13 18.24 4.69
N VAL A 2 26.32 18.78 4.41
CA VAL A 2 27.55 17.99 4.26
C VAL A 2 28.36 18.15 5.54
N TYR A 3 28.51 17.07 6.30
CA TYR A 3 29.34 17.07 7.51
C TYR A 3 30.70 16.42 7.21
N LYS A 4 31.77 17.01 7.70
CA LYS A 4 33.09 16.39 7.65
C LYS A 4 33.16 15.28 8.71
N THR A 5 33.51 14.07 8.30
CA THR A 5 33.67 12.95 9.23
C THR A 5 35.05 13.00 9.91
N SER A 6 35.10 12.61 11.18
CA SER A 6 36.33 12.54 11.98
C SER A 6 37.20 11.31 11.69
N GLY A 7 37.00 10.60 10.62
CA GLY A 7 37.79 9.45 10.19
C GLY A 7 37.46 8.11 10.84
N ARG A 8 36.59 8.05 11.84
CA ARG A 8 36.22 6.77 12.47
C ARG A 8 35.18 5.96 11.67
N TRP A 9 34.39 6.63 10.84
CA TRP A 9 33.37 6.05 9.96
C TRP A 9 33.45 6.69 8.58
N GLY A 10 34.48 6.37 7.84
CA GLY A 10 34.74 6.90 6.50
C GLY A 10 36.06 7.65 6.43
N LYS A 11 36.44 8.01 5.20
CA LYS A 11 37.69 8.73 4.95
C LYS A 11 37.54 10.18 5.48
N ALA A 12 38.50 10.65 6.28
CA ALA A 12 38.50 12.02 6.81
C ALA A 12 38.38 13.04 5.66
N GLY A 13 37.45 13.98 5.82
CA GLY A 13 37.17 15.00 4.78
C GLY A 13 36.14 14.58 3.72
N SER A 14 35.64 13.35 3.74
CA SER A 14 34.57 12.91 2.82
C SER A 14 33.23 13.52 3.23
N PRO A 15 32.34 13.90 2.27
CA PRO A 15 30.99 14.33 2.57
C PRO A 15 30.18 13.17 3.16
N LYS A 16 29.49 13.42 4.26
CA LYS A 16 28.56 12.47 4.87
C LYS A 16 27.17 12.74 4.35
N MET A 17 26.55 11.73 3.75
CA MET A 17 25.14 11.77 3.40
C MET A 17 24.30 11.68 4.66
N VAL A 18 23.46 12.66 4.88
CA VAL A 18 22.47 12.67 5.98
C VAL A 18 21.09 12.60 5.38
N SER A 19 20.34 11.56 5.75
CA SER A 19 18.93 11.47 5.37
C SER A 19 18.12 12.47 6.18
N VAL A 20 17.52 13.45 5.51
CA VAL A 20 16.57 14.38 6.11
C VAL A 20 15.17 13.82 5.90
N PHE A 21 14.43 13.64 7.00
CA PHE A 21 13.04 13.18 6.95
C PHE A 21 12.14 14.40 7.12
N SER A 22 11.26 14.63 6.16
CA SER A 22 10.19 15.63 6.27
C SER A 22 8.86 14.90 6.54
N THR A 23 8.04 15.48 7.41
CA THR A 23 6.67 15.02 7.58
C THR A 23 5.86 15.50 6.38
N ILE A 24 5.39 14.56 5.57
CA ILE A 24 4.47 14.84 4.47
C ILE A 24 3.07 14.66 5.03
N SER A 25 2.29 15.74 5.11
CA SER A 25 0.86 15.69 5.45
C SER A 25 0.03 15.25 4.26
N GLN A 26 0.39 14.14 3.65
CA GLN A 26 -0.40 13.53 2.59
C GLN A 26 -1.48 12.64 3.21
N GLU A 27 -2.69 12.73 2.68
CA GLU A 27 -3.76 11.83 3.04
C GLU A 27 -3.37 10.41 2.65
N ILE A 28 -3.43 9.48 3.61
CA ILE A 28 -3.06 8.08 3.37
C ILE A 28 -4.14 7.47 2.48
N ASP A 29 -3.77 6.90 1.35
CA ASP A 29 -4.70 6.12 0.53
C ASP A 29 -5.00 4.77 1.22
N LEU A 30 -6.21 4.65 1.72
CA LEU A 30 -6.74 3.46 2.41
C LEU A 30 -7.72 2.66 1.54
N PHE A 31 -7.69 2.85 0.23
CA PHE A 31 -8.67 2.25 -0.67
C PHE A 31 -8.80 0.74 -0.54
N ASN A 32 -7.66 0.03 -0.49
CA ASN A 32 -7.67 -1.43 -0.38
C ASN A 32 -8.19 -1.90 0.97
N GLU A 33 -7.78 -1.22 2.05
CA GLU A 33 -8.21 -1.51 3.41
C GLU A 33 -9.69 -1.19 3.60
N GLU A 34 -10.18 -0.10 3.00
CA GLU A 34 -11.59 0.25 2.99
C GLU A 34 -12.44 -0.81 2.27
N LEU A 35 -12.01 -1.26 1.09
CA LEU A 35 -12.69 -2.33 0.36
C LEU A 35 -12.72 -3.63 1.16
N GLN A 36 -11.57 -4.05 1.66
CA GLN A 36 -11.42 -5.31 2.40
C GLN A 36 -12.26 -5.32 3.68
N LEU A 37 -12.13 -4.30 4.53
CA LEU A 37 -12.84 -4.26 5.80
C LEU A 37 -14.34 -4.07 5.62
N ASN A 38 -14.79 -3.30 4.63
CA ASN A 38 -16.20 -3.21 4.30
C ASN A 38 -16.75 -4.53 3.74
N ARG A 39 -15.95 -5.30 2.99
CA ARG A 39 -16.35 -6.65 2.55
C ARG A 39 -16.55 -7.58 3.75
N TYR A 40 -15.61 -7.59 4.71
CA TYR A 40 -15.75 -8.38 5.94
C TYR A 40 -16.95 -7.95 6.77
N ARG A 41 -17.20 -6.64 6.90
CA ARG A 41 -18.40 -6.12 7.56
C ARG A 41 -19.67 -6.70 6.95
N ILE A 42 -19.81 -6.66 5.62
CA ILE A 42 -21.00 -7.18 4.94
C ILE A 42 -21.17 -8.68 5.20
N MET A 43 -20.09 -9.45 5.20
CA MET A 43 -20.13 -10.89 5.50
C MET A 43 -20.60 -11.16 6.93
N LEU A 44 -20.08 -10.41 7.90
CA LEU A 44 -20.46 -10.56 9.31
C LEU A 44 -21.91 -10.09 9.57
N GLU A 45 -22.33 -8.98 8.98
CA GLU A 45 -23.70 -8.48 9.10
C GLU A 45 -24.73 -9.45 8.49
N LYS A 46 -24.38 -10.18 7.42
CA LYS A 46 -25.20 -11.28 6.88
C LYS A 46 -25.37 -12.46 7.85
N LEU A 47 -24.42 -12.63 8.76
CA LEU A 47 -24.47 -13.62 9.84
C LEU A 47 -25.14 -13.07 11.12
N ASN A 48 -25.82 -11.94 11.03
CA ASN A 48 -26.45 -11.23 12.16
C ASN A 48 -25.44 -10.75 13.23
N ILE A 49 -24.18 -10.52 12.84
CA ILE A 49 -23.17 -9.93 13.71
C ILE A 49 -23.06 -8.44 13.37
N PRO A 50 -23.65 -7.54 14.20
CA PRO A 50 -23.61 -6.10 13.90
C PRO A 50 -22.22 -5.52 14.09
N ILE A 51 -21.74 -4.77 13.09
CA ILE A 51 -20.44 -4.10 13.14
C ILE A 51 -20.63 -2.60 13.35
N SER A 52 -20.29 -2.13 14.53
CA SER A 52 -20.39 -0.70 14.89
C SER A 52 -19.18 0.11 14.43
N LYS A 53 -17.99 -0.48 14.35
CA LYS A 53 -16.73 0.23 14.07
C LYS A 53 -15.74 -0.64 13.32
N MET A 54 -15.05 -0.03 12.37
CA MET A 54 -13.94 -0.64 11.65
C MET A 54 -12.68 0.21 11.85
N GLN A 55 -11.56 -0.43 12.12
CA GLN A 55 -10.29 0.25 12.34
C GLN A 55 -9.14 -0.61 11.81
N LEU A 56 -8.15 0.06 11.22
CA LEU A 56 -6.86 -0.54 10.92
C LEU A 56 -5.91 -0.28 12.09
N GLN A 57 -5.28 -1.31 12.61
CA GLN A 57 -4.21 -1.17 13.59
C GLN A 57 -2.87 -1.24 12.87
N VAL A 58 -2.10 -0.17 12.98
CA VAL A 58 -0.75 -0.08 12.43
C VAL A 58 0.25 -0.14 13.58
N THR A 59 1.15 -1.12 13.54
CA THR A 59 2.24 -1.24 14.51
C THR A 59 3.54 -0.82 13.85
N VAL A 60 4.22 0.14 14.45
CA VAL A 60 5.52 0.62 13.98
C VAL A 60 6.60 -0.26 14.59
N ARG A 61 7.36 -0.97 13.75
CA ARG A 61 8.39 -1.93 14.17
C ARG A 61 9.38 -1.33 15.16
N ASP A 62 9.87 -0.14 14.87
CA ASP A 62 10.90 0.53 15.67
C ASP A 62 10.29 1.68 16.52
N GLY A 63 8.97 1.65 16.74
CA GLY A 63 8.27 2.61 17.57
C GLY A 63 8.82 2.61 18.99
N GLY A 64 8.95 3.79 19.59
CA GLY A 64 9.54 3.95 20.92
C GLY A 64 11.06 4.11 20.94
N LEU A 65 11.78 3.86 19.84
CA LEU A 65 13.20 4.18 19.75
C LEU A 65 13.42 5.68 19.53
N ALA A 66 14.56 6.19 20.00
CA ALA A 66 14.92 7.61 19.82
C ALA A 66 14.90 8.06 18.35
N ILE A 67 15.31 7.18 17.43
CA ILE A 67 15.28 7.45 15.98
C ILE A 67 13.85 7.59 15.44
N ALA A 68 12.91 6.79 15.91
CA ALA A 68 11.51 6.89 15.51
C ALA A 68 10.88 8.18 16.07
N THR A 69 11.18 8.49 17.34
CA THR A 69 10.72 9.72 18.00
C THR A 69 11.26 10.97 17.29
N SER A 70 12.53 10.99 16.87
CA SER A 70 13.09 12.09 16.11
C SER A 70 12.46 12.33 14.74
N ARG A 71 11.76 11.30 14.20
CA ARG A 71 10.97 11.33 12.96
C ARG A 71 9.49 11.63 13.20
N GLY A 72 9.10 12.02 14.41
CA GLY A 72 7.72 12.33 14.78
C GLY A 72 6.86 11.10 15.14
N ILE A 73 7.43 9.89 15.19
CA ILE A 73 6.72 8.67 15.56
C ILE A 73 6.83 8.48 17.07
N THR A 74 5.79 8.92 17.79
CA THR A 74 5.78 8.95 19.26
C THR A 74 5.12 7.74 19.91
N ARG A 75 4.49 6.86 19.12
CA ARG A 75 3.77 5.68 19.59
C ARG A 75 4.14 4.45 18.79
N ASN A 76 4.05 3.29 19.42
CA ASN A 76 4.29 2.01 18.75
C ASN A 76 3.08 1.55 17.94
N THR A 77 1.89 1.99 18.31
CA THR A 77 0.64 1.54 17.69
C THR A 77 -0.27 2.72 17.40
N TYR A 78 -0.81 2.73 16.21
CA TYR A 78 -1.80 3.71 15.74
C TYR A 78 -3.08 2.99 15.34
N ARG A 79 -4.23 3.62 15.54
CA ARG A 79 -5.51 3.15 15.06
C ARG A 79 -6.05 4.14 14.04
N ILE A 80 -6.25 3.66 12.83
CA ILE A 80 -6.78 4.45 11.73
C ILE A 80 -8.24 4.05 11.53
N PRO A 81 -9.20 4.95 11.69
CA PRO A 81 -10.60 4.63 11.46
C PRO A 81 -10.84 4.36 9.97
N ILE A 82 -11.61 3.32 9.68
CA ILE A 82 -12.00 2.96 8.31
C ILE A 82 -13.43 3.41 8.07
N LYS A 83 -13.62 4.11 6.95
CA LYS A 83 -14.92 4.64 6.56
C LYS A 83 -15.88 3.50 6.19
N ARG A 84 -17.10 3.60 6.72
CA ARG A 84 -18.20 2.72 6.31
C ARG A 84 -18.70 3.17 4.94
N LEU A 85 -18.53 2.30 3.95
CA LEU A 85 -19.00 2.54 2.60
C LEU A 85 -20.39 1.90 2.38
N PRO A 86 -21.20 2.42 1.43
CA PRO A 86 -22.46 1.80 1.07
C PRO A 86 -22.27 0.33 0.67
N THR A 87 -23.17 -0.54 1.15
CA THR A 87 -23.09 -1.98 0.91
C THR A 87 -23.14 -2.32 -0.58
N GLU A 88 -24.01 -1.67 -1.32
CA GLU A 88 -24.21 -1.83 -2.76
C GLU A 88 -22.91 -1.53 -3.53
N ARG A 89 -22.25 -0.42 -3.21
CA ARG A 89 -20.97 -0.04 -3.83
C ARG A 89 -19.89 -1.12 -3.68
N ILE A 90 -19.83 -1.73 -2.51
CA ILE A 90 -18.86 -2.80 -2.23
C ILE A 90 -19.22 -4.07 -3.01
N ILE A 91 -20.48 -4.45 -2.99
CA ILE A 91 -20.98 -5.63 -3.71
C ILE A 91 -20.75 -5.47 -5.20
N ASP A 92 -21.10 -4.33 -5.78
CA ASP A 92 -20.95 -4.07 -7.21
C ASP A 92 -19.48 -4.07 -7.64
N TYR A 93 -18.59 -3.49 -6.83
CA TYR A 93 -17.15 -3.55 -7.10
C TYR A 93 -16.64 -4.99 -7.20
N PHE A 94 -16.95 -5.84 -6.21
CA PHE A 94 -16.49 -7.23 -6.23
C PHE A 94 -17.19 -8.07 -7.29
N ARG A 95 -18.46 -7.79 -7.59
CA ARG A 95 -19.19 -8.46 -8.69
C ARG A 95 -18.57 -8.15 -10.04
N ALA A 96 -18.21 -6.89 -10.30
CA ALA A 96 -17.51 -6.51 -11.52
C ALA A 96 -16.17 -7.26 -11.66
N LYS A 97 -15.38 -7.36 -10.60
CA LYS A 97 -14.12 -8.12 -10.60
C LYS A 97 -14.32 -9.62 -10.82
N GLU A 98 -15.37 -10.20 -10.27
CA GLU A 98 -15.75 -11.60 -10.50
C GLU A 98 -16.14 -11.84 -11.96
N GLN A 99 -16.90 -10.93 -12.55
CA GLN A 99 -17.28 -11.00 -13.96
C GLN A 99 -16.07 -10.87 -14.89
N ASP A 100 -15.18 -9.90 -14.63
CA ASP A 100 -13.93 -9.73 -15.39
C ASP A 100 -13.09 -11.00 -15.34
N LEU A 101 -12.92 -11.61 -14.16
CA LEU A 101 -12.16 -12.83 -13.97
C LEU A 101 -12.83 -14.01 -14.70
N SER A 102 -14.14 -14.17 -14.56
CA SER A 102 -14.90 -15.26 -15.19
C SER A 102 -14.83 -15.17 -16.72
N MET A 103 -14.92 -13.96 -17.25
CA MET A 103 -14.76 -13.72 -18.69
C MET A 103 -13.33 -14.08 -19.14
N ALA A 104 -12.31 -13.57 -18.46
CA ALA A 104 -10.92 -13.86 -18.78
C ALA A 104 -10.60 -15.36 -18.77
N LEU A 105 -11.14 -16.11 -17.82
CA LEU A 105 -11.00 -17.56 -17.75
C LEU A 105 -11.73 -18.27 -18.89
N SER A 106 -12.93 -17.81 -19.28
CA SER A 106 -13.72 -18.42 -20.34
C SER A 106 -13.09 -18.30 -21.72
N ILE A 107 -12.45 -17.16 -21.99
CA ILE A 107 -11.78 -16.89 -23.28
C ILE A 107 -10.28 -17.21 -23.24
N ASN A 108 -9.76 -17.65 -22.10
CA ASN A 108 -8.34 -17.88 -21.85
C ASN A 108 -7.46 -16.68 -22.25
N HIS A 109 -7.98 -15.47 -22.05
CA HIS A 109 -7.31 -14.22 -22.38
C HIS A 109 -7.68 -13.14 -21.38
N TRP A 110 -6.70 -12.29 -21.05
CA TRP A 110 -6.92 -11.17 -20.16
C TRP A 110 -6.30 -9.90 -20.76
N ASP A 111 -7.14 -8.94 -21.07
CA ASP A 111 -6.79 -7.68 -21.73
C ASP A 111 -7.03 -6.43 -20.86
N THR A 112 -7.71 -6.60 -19.74
CA THR A 112 -8.05 -5.49 -18.84
C THR A 112 -7.07 -5.41 -17.66
N PRO A 113 -5.99 -4.61 -17.77
CA PRO A 113 -5.03 -4.47 -16.68
C PRO A 113 -5.64 -3.71 -15.50
N CYS A 114 -5.04 -3.88 -14.32
CA CYS A 114 -5.38 -3.08 -13.14
C CYS A 114 -5.30 -1.58 -13.42
N ASN A 115 -6.20 -0.79 -12.84
CA ASN A 115 -6.08 0.66 -12.87
C ASN A 115 -4.90 1.14 -12.01
N ASP A 116 -4.54 2.42 -12.08
CA ASP A 116 -3.35 2.94 -11.39
C ASP A 116 -3.44 2.81 -9.87
N ARG A 117 -4.63 3.01 -9.31
CA ARG A 117 -4.85 2.83 -7.87
C ARG A 117 -4.72 1.38 -7.42
N GLU A 118 -5.21 0.42 -8.20
CA GLU A 118 -5.09 -1.01 -7.91
C GLU A 118 -3.65 -1.52 -8.00
N CYS A 119 -2.85 -0.95 -8.87
CA CYS A 119 -1.44 -1.29 -9.02
C CYS A 119 -0.49 -0.37 -8.22
N TRP A 120 -1.04 0.50 -7.36
CA TRP A 120 -0.27 1.45 -6.55
C TRP A 120 0.69 2.28 -7.40
N GLU A 121 0.15 2.88 -8.47
CA GLU A 121 0.94 3.65 -9.45
C GLU A 121 2.16 2.88 -9.98
N GLY A 122 2.03 1.58 -10.13
CA GLY A 122 3.08 0.69 -10.62
C GLY A 122 3.97 0.06 -9.54
N ALA A 123 3.95 0.53 -8.30
CA ALA A 123 4.77 -0.03 -7.22
C ALA A 123 4.48 -1.52 -6.97
N ARG A 124 3.20 -1.92 -7.05
CA ARG A 124 2.80 -3.33 -6.96
C ARG A 124 3.39 -4.17 -8.09
N CYS A 125 3.40 -3.64 -9.32
CA CYS A 125 3.93 -4.34 -10.49
C CYS A 125 5.45 -4.56 -10.41
N LYS A 126 6.18 -3.66 -9.75
CA LYS A 126 7.64 -3.73 -9.61
C LYS A 126 8.11 -4.80 -8.63
N GLY A 127 7.31 -5.17 -7.63
CA GLY A 127 7.81 -6.07 -6.59
C GLY A 127 6.81 -7.06 -5.97
N TYR A 128 5.50 -6.84 -6.08
CA TYR A 128 4.50 -7.58 -5.31
C TYR A 128 3.47 -8.32 -6.17
N CYS A 129 3.44 -8.11 -7.47
CA CYS A 129 2.48 -8.75 -8.36
C CYS A 129 3.07 -10.01 -8.99
N GLU A 130 2.52 -11.17 -8.65
CA GLU A 130 2.98 -12.47 -9.16
C GLU A 130 2.79 -12.60 -10.68
N VAL A 131 1.76 -11.97 -11.23
CA VAL A 131 1.45 -12.02 -12.67
C VAL A 131 2.06 -10.85 -13.48
N ALA A 132 2.90 -10.01 -12.86
CA ALA A 132 3.46 -8.83 -13.53
C ALA A 132 4.24 -9.17 -14.81
N ARG A 133 4.84 -10.36 -14.88
CA ARG A 133 5.62 -10.83 -16.04
C ARG A 133 4.75 -11.20 -17.24
N ASN A 134 3.47 -11.49 -17.01
CA ASN A 134 2.51 -11.88 -18.04
C ASN A 134 1.50 -10.76 -18.33
N CYS A 135 1.52 -9.71 -17.54
CA CYS A 135 0.63 -8.56 -17.67
C CYS A 135 1.27 -7.47 -18.52
N PRO A 136 0.61 -6.96 -19.58
CA PRO A 136 1.17 -5.90 -20.41
C PRO A 136 1.61 -4.67 -19.60
N LYS A 137 0.78 -4.22 -18.66
CA LYS A 137 1.10 -3.12 -17.75
C LYS A 137 2.27 -3.45 -16.81
N GLY A 138 2.32 -4.69 -16.32
CA GLY A 138 3.42 -5.16 -15.47
C GLY A 138 4.75 -5.16 -16.19
N LEU A 139 4.78 -5.58 -17.44
CA LEU A 139 6.00 -5.59 -18.27
C LEU A 139 6.56 -4.17 -18.46
N LEU A 140 5.70 -3.17 -18.71
CA LEU A 140 6.13 -1.77 -18.85
C LEU A 140 6.85 -1.28 -17.57
N TYR A 141 6.24 -1.47 -16.40
CA TYR A 141 6.83 -1.04 -15.13
C TYR A 141 8.10 -1.81 -14.73
N GLN A 142 8.23 -3.07 -15.16
CA GLN A 142 9.45 -3.84 -14.94
C GLN A 142 10.60 -3.40 -15.85
N GLN A 143 10.32 -2.94 -17.07
CA GLN A 143 11.33 -2.40 -17.98
C GLN A 143 11.88 -1.07 -17.49
N GLU A 144 11.03 -0.16 -17.03
CA GLU A 144 11.45 1.12 -16.44
C GLU A 144 12.38 0.92 -15.23
N ASN A 145 12.15 -0.12 -14.42
CA ASN A 145 12.97 -0.39 -13.23
C ASN A 145 14.36 -0.96 -13.57
N LYS A 146 14.58 -1.48 -14.78
CA LYS A 146 15.88 -1.99 -15.24
C LYS A 146 16.76 -0.92 -15.88
N SER A 147 16.18 0.22 -16.21
CA SER A 147 16.86 1.35 -16.85
C SER A 147 17.34 2.43 -15.86
N LEU A 148 17.16 2.21 -14.56
CA LEU A 148 17.64 3.01 -13.43
C LEU A 148 18.73 2.26 -12.67
#